data_d9db715581d21e25e9db12ffc0802e67
#
_entry.id   d9db715581d21e25e9db12ffc0802e67
#
_cell.length_a   1.000
_cell.length_b   1.000
_cell.length_c   1.000
_cell.angle_alpha   90.00
_cell.angle_beta   90.00
_cell.angle_gamma   90.00
#
_symmetry.space_group_name_H-M   'P 1'
#
loop_
_entity.id
_entity.type
_entity.pdbx_description
1 polymer ?
#
loop_
_entity_poly.entity_id
_entity_poly.type
_entity_poly.pdbx_seq_one_letter_code
_entity_poly.pdbx_strand_id
1 'polypeptide(L)'
;MPQHIKDKTHLCHLVDISIRLTTEKDSSKLLNEILQVLMSVANADAGSIYSITKDKQLKFETVINRTLGLHLRGDENSPIDFPNIDLFVDGKENETAIVAHSVNSGKYINIPDAYDALPFDMSAARNIDSLTGYRTKSMLTIPLKDHVDEIIGVIQLINGKDENGNIISFSEELVTLTRSFASLGAISLTNSTLIKGMEELFTTFAETIAMAIDEKSPHTGGHCKRVPALTLMLADAVHDNNKGPLASFTMSEADRHELNVAGWLHDCGKIATPDHIMEKSTKLETIFDRIEYIDAKFEVIKRDINISYQQQIISSLKQNKPIEVKQLERLLDTELKQLSLDRALLKRINVGGEFLGESEIDEIQRIANRYTLEINGKTMPLLSDDEVENLSIRRGTLTESEREVMKRHMDVTKNILDALPFPKHLSNVSEYALGHHEKLDGTGYPRGLTKEQMSVPARLMAITDIFEALSAVDRPYKKAKPVSECLNILGIMVRNNHLDPDIFAIFIESEVYKKYIIEFANPEQLDEVDLDNLPGYSPIV
;
A
#
# COMPACT_ATOMS: atom_id res chain seq x y z
N MET A 1 -10.73 -15.99 -58.21
CA MET A 1 -10.47 -16.83 -57.02
C MET A 1 -11.76 -17.53 -56.67
N PRO A 2 -11.78 -18.82 -56.36
CA PRO A 2 -13.00 -19.53 -55.98
C PRO A 2 -13.61 -18.91 -54.71
N GLN A 3 -14.92 -18.79 -54.67
CA GLN A 3 -15.75 -18.24 -53.58
C GLN A 3 -15.38 -18.81 -52.20
N HIS A 4 -15.06 -20.10 -52.13
CA HIS A 4 -14.60 -20.80 -50.92
C HIS A 4 -13.28 -20.29 -50.31
N ILE A 5 -12.40 -19.62 -51.06
CA ILE A 5 -11.15 -19.09 -50.55
C ILE A 5 -11.37 -17.70 -49.96
N LYS A 6 -12.28 -16.88 -50.57
CA LYS A 6 -12.72 -15.60 -50.00
C LYS A 6 -13.39 -15.80 -48.63
N ASP A 7 -14.30 -16.80 -48.54
CA ASP A 7 -15.03 -17.12 -47.30
C ASP A 7 -14.08 -17.58 -46.16
N LYS A 8 -13.05 -18.39 -46.51
CA LYS A 8 -12.07 -18.87 -45.52
C LYS A 8 -11.14 -17.75 -44.99
N THR A 9 -10.77 -16.83 -45.86
CA THR A 9 -9.94 -15.65 -45.49
C THR A 9 -10.77 -14.70 -44.62
N HIS A 10 -12.06 -14.51 -44.93
CA HIS A 10 -12.94 -13.71 -44.08
C HIS A 10 -13.15 -14.35 -42.69
N LEU A 11 -13.34 -15.66 -42.62
CA LEU A 11 -13.51 -16.36 -41.34
C LEU A 11 -12.26 -16.28 -40.48
N CYS A 12 -11.08 -16.46 -41.06
CA CYS A 12 -9.81 -16.29 -40.32
C CYS A 12 -9.65 -14.86 -39.80
N HIS A 13 -10.01 -13.85 -40.59
CA HIS A 13 -9.96 -12.47 -40.18
C HIS A 13 -10.92 -12.15 -39.02
N LEU A 14 -12.12 -12.74 -39.04
CA LEU A 14 -13.10 -12.60 -37.96
C LEU A 14 -12.64 -13.28 -36.65
N VAL A 15 -11.96 -14.43 -36.77
CA VAL A 15 -11.36 -15.11 -35.59
C VAL A 15 -10.21 -14.28 -35.00
N ASP A 16 -9.33 -13.74 -35.83
CA ASP A 16 -8.23 -12.87 -35.36
C ASP A 16 -8.75 -11.62 -34.65
N ILE A 17 -9.80 -11.02 -35.19
CA ILE A 17 -10.49 -9.89 -34.56
C ILE A 17 -11.04 -10.27 -33.19
N SER A 18 -11.74 -11.41 -33.09
CA SER A 18 -12.29 -11.89 -31.82
C SER A 18 -11.20 -12.15 -30.79
N ILE A 19 -10.07 -12.72 -31.19
CA ILE A 19 -8.90 -12.93 -30.31
C ILE A 19 -8.35 -11.59 -29.81
N ARG A 20 -8.16 -10.63 -30.70
CA ARG A 20 -7.64 -9.30 -30.32
C ARG A 20 -8.56 -8.59 -29.34
N LEU A 21 -9.86 -8.59 -29.56
CA LEU A 21 -10.87 -8.00 -28.65
C LEU A 21 -10.86 -8.65 -27.26
N THR A 22 -10.51 -9.94 -27.17
CA THR A 22 -10.49 -10.66 -25.88
C THR A 22 -9.15 -10.57 -25.16
N THR A 23 -8.07 -10.11 -25.80
CA THR A 23 -6.73 -10.05 -25.21
C THR A 23 -6.31 -8.65 -24.75
N GLU A 24 -6.95 -7.58 -25.27
CA GLU A 24 -6.64 -6.20 -24.87
C GLU A 24 -7.19 -5.90 -23.46
N LYS A 25 -6.33 -5.41 -22.57
CA LYS A 25 -6.68 -5.10 -21.18
C LYS A 25 -7.00 -3.63 -20.95
N ASP A 26 -6.46 -2.74 -21.79
CA ASP A 26 -6.71 -1.31 -21.71
C ASP A 26 -8.08 -0.98 -22.32
N SER A 27 -9.01 -0.53 -21.48
CA SER A 27 -10.40 -0.23 -21.90
C SER A 27 -10.48 0.81 -23.02
N SER A 28 -9.60 1.83 -23.00
CA SER A 28 -9.57 2.88 -24.04
C SER A 28 -9.02 2.35 -25.38
N LYS A 29 -7.99 1.48 -25.32
CA LYS A 29 -7.51 0.78 -26.52
C LYS A 29 -8.56 -0.19 -27.07
N LEU A 30 -9.23 -0.92 -26.17
CA LEU A 30 -10.27 -1.86 -26.51
C LEU A 30 -11.44 -1.17 -27.22
N LEU A 31 -11.92 -0.02 -26.70
CA LEU A 31 -12.97 0.77 -27.36
C LEU A 31 -12.58 1.21 -28.76
N ASN A 32 -11.35 1.67 -28.94
CA ASN A 32 -10.84 2.04 -30.25
C ASN A 32 -10.76 0.83 -31.20
N GLU A 33 -10.32 -0.33 -30.74
CA GLU A 33 -10.30 -1.55 -31.55
C GLU A 33 -11.69 -2.02 -31.92
N ILE A 34 -12.64 -1.99 -30.98
CA ILE A 34 -14.04 -2.31 -31.25
C ILE A 34 -14.59 -1.42 -32.38
N LEU A 35 -14.36 -0.11 -32.31
CA LEU A 35 -14.84 0.81 -33.33
C LEU A 35 -14.19 0.52 -34.70
N GLN A 36 -12.89 0.33 -34.76
CA GLN A 36 -12.17 0.03 -36.01
C GLN A 36 -12.64 -1.27 -36.65
N VAL A 37 -12.85 -2.29 -35.84
CA VAL A 37 -13.37 -3.58 -36.28
C VAL A 37 -14.77 -3.42 -36.87
N LEU A 38 -15.69 -2.75 -36.16
CA LEU A 38 -17.05 -2.57 -36.60
C LEU A 38 -17.14 -1.70 -37.86
N MET A 39 -16.30 -0.66 -37.95
CA MET A 39 -16.17 0.13 -39.20
C MET A 39 -15.66 -0.72 -40.37
N SER A 40 -14.75 -1.67 -40.10
CA SER A 40 -14.23 -2.57 -41.14
C SER A 40 -15.28 -3.60 -41.57
N VAL A 41 -15.96 -4.22 -40.61
CA VAL A 41 -17.05 -5.20 -40.87
C VAL A 41 -18.20 -4.57 -41.65
N ALA A 42 -18.61 -3.36 -41.23
CA ALA A 42 -19.72 -2.62 -41.86
C ALA A 42 -19.28 -1.84 -43.10
N ASN A 43 -17.99 -1.86 -43.49
CA ASN A 43 -17.39 -1.00 -44.50
C ASN A 43 -17.82 0.48 -44.34
N ALA A 44 -17.84 0.96 -43.11
CA ALA A 44 -18.24 2.32 -42.76
C ALA A 44 -17.06 3.32 -42.91
N ASP A 45 -17.39 4.53 -43.40
CA ASP A 45 -16.40 5.61 -43.56
C ASP A 45 -16.06 6.31 -42.25
N ALA A 46 -17.04 6.47 -41.37
CA ALA A 46 -16.86 7.07 -40.06
C ALA A 46 -17.61 6.29 -38.98
N GLY A 47 -17.22 6.54 -37.75
CA GLY A 47 -17.91 5.96 -36.60
C GLY A 47 -17.51 6.64 -35.30
N SER A 48 -18.36 6.49 -34.30
CA SER A 48 -18.17 6.97 -32.95
C SER A 48 -18.61 5.91 -31.95
N ILE A 49 -17.92 5.81 -30.82
CA ILE A 49 -18.32 4.97 -29.69
C ILE A 49 -18.48 5.86 -28.46
N TYR A 50 -19.54 5.58 -27.70
CA TYR A 50 -19.93 6.35 -26.53
C TYR A 50 -20.06 5.41 -25.34
N SER A 51 -19.66 5.89 -24.18
CA SER A 51 -19.94 5.29 -22.87
C SER A 51 -21.09 6.02 -22.17
N ILE A 52 -21.73 5.35 -21.22
CA ILE A 52 -22.76 5.94 -20.38
C ILE A 52 -22.11 6.42 -19.07
N THR A 53 -22.23 7.72 -18.76
CA THR A 53 -21.73 8.30 -17.53
C THR A 53 -22.68 8.03 -16.34
N LYS A 54 -22.17 8.24 -15.10
CA LYS A 54 -22.99 8.16 -13.88
C LYS A 54 -24.17 9.15 -13.89
N ASP A 55 -24.02 10.26 -14.60
CA ASP A 55 -25.05 11.30 -14.74
C ASP A 55 -26.04 11.01 -15.86
N LYS A 56 -26.06 9.78 -16.38
CA LYS A 56 -26.92 9.34 -17.48
C LYS A 56 -26.76 10.19 -18.75
N GLN A 57 -25.53 10.47 -19.12
CA GLN A 57 -25.14 11.12 -20.36
C GLN A 57 -24.29 10.17 -21.21
N LEU A 58 -24.27 10.37 -22.51
CA LEU A 58 -23.38 9.72 -23.45
C LEU A 58 -22.13 10.57 -23.66
N LYS A 59 -20.98 10.04 -23.28
CA LYS A 59 -19.66 10.64 -23.46
C LYS A 59 -18.98 10.03 -24.67
N PHE A 60 -18.38 10.84 -25.53
CA PHE A 60 -17.55 10.36 -26.63
C PHE A 60 -16.26 9.73 -26.12
N GLU A 61 -16.00 8.48 -26.48
CA GLU A 61 -14.76 7.77 -26.15
C GLU A 61 -13.79 7.68 -27.33
N THR A 62 -14.33 7.45 -28.55
CA THR A 62 -13.53 7.41 -29.79
C THR A 62 -14.36 7.91 -30.95
N VAL A 63 -13.74 8.70 -31.83
CA VAL A 63 -14.34 9.18 -33.07
C VAL A 63 -13.34 8.99 -34.21
N ILE A 64 -13.77 8.31 -35.26
CA ILE A 64 -12.95 8.06 -36.45
C ILE A 64 -13.74 8.54 -37.68
N ASN A 65 -13.10 9.31 -38.57
CA ASN A 65 -13.62 9.64 -39.88
C ASN A 65 -12.48 9.53 -40.91
N ARG A 66 -12.58 8.52 -41.78
CA ARG A 66 -11.52 8.19 -42.74
C ARG A 66 -11.39 9.24 -43.85
N THR A 67 -12.51 9.78 -44.32
CA THR A 67 -12.52 10.79 -45.37
C THR A 67 -11.96 12.12 -44.88
N LEU A 68 -12.22 12.51 -43.62
CA LEU A 68 -11.67 13.74 -43.03
C LEU A 68 -10.29 13.55 -42.39
N GLY A 69 -9.76 12.32 -42.34
CA GLY A 69 -8.51 12.00 -41.64
C GLY A 69 -8.57 12.23 -40.13
N LEU A 70 -9.78 12.20 -39.55
CA LEU A 70 -10.00 12.44 -38.13
C LEU A 70 -9.92 11.14 -37.34
N HIS A 71 -9.11 11.16 -36.27
CA HIS A 71 -9.04 10.08 -35.30
C HIS A 71 -8.85 10.68 -33.90
N LEU A 72 -9.94 10.83 -33.16
CA LEU A 72 -9.96 11.33 -31.78
C LEU A 72 -10.18 10.14 -30.85
N ARG A 73 -9.39 10.13 -29.78
CA ARG A 73 -9.48 9.14 -28.72
C ARG A 73 -9.42 9.87 -27.38
N GLY A 74 -10.44 9.67 -26.56
CA GLY A 74 -10.47 10.16 -25.20
C GLY A 74 -9.80 9.20 -24.23
N ASP A 75 -9.16 9.74 -23.20
CA ASP A 75 -8.76 9.02 -22.01
C ASP A 75 -9.17 9.82 -20.76
N GLU A 76 -8.83 9.33 -19.57
CA GLU A 76 -9.20 10.00 -18.31
C GLU A 76 -8.55 11.39 -18.17
N ASN A 77 -7.34 11.55 -18.70
CA ASN A 77 -6.56 12.78 -18.60
C ASN A 77 -6.78 13.75 -19.78
N SER A 78 -7.32 13.26 -20.90
CA SER A 78 -7.50 14.00 -22.15
C SER A 78 -8.82 13.59 -22.82
N PRO A 79 -9.98 13.99 -22.28
CA PRO A 79 -11.28 13.68 -22.88
C PRO A 79 -11.44 14.38 -24.23
N ILE A 80 -12.28 13.78 -25.12
CA ILE A 80 -12.67 14.42 -26.37
C ILE A 80 -13.52 15.65 -26.04
N ASP A 81 -13.14 16.81 -26.57
CA ASP A 81 -13.82 18.10 -26.32
C ASP A 81 -15.11 18.21 -27.19
N PHE A 82 -16.02 17.26 -27.02
CA PHE A 82 -17.38 17.29 -27.56
C PHE A 82 -18.38 17.29 -26.42
N PRO A 83 -19.50 18.04 -26.55
CA PRO A 83 -20.53 18.04 -25.51
C PRO A 83 -21.14 16.65 -25.35
N ASN A 84 -21.35 16.23 -24.10
CA ASN A 84 -22.07 15.01 -23.79
C ASN A 84 -23.53 15.11 -24.28
N ILE A 85 -24.13 13.97 -24.55
CA ILE A 85 -25.52 13.87 -25.01
C ILE A 85 -26.37 13.31 -23.87
N ASP A 86 -27.36 14.07 -23.43
CA ASP A 86 -28.27 13.64 -22.37
C ASP A 86 -29.17 12.49 -22.82
N LEU A 87 -29.28 11.45 -22.00
CA LEU A 87 -30.24 10.37 -22.18
C LEU A 87 -31.67 10.81 -21.85
N PHE A 88 -31.81 11.80 -20.97
CA PHE A 88 -33.10 12.35 -20.54
C PHE A 88 -33.05 13.89 -20.63
N VAL A 89 -34.11 14.49 -21.17
CA VAL A 89 -34.30 15.94 -21.25
C VAL A 89 -35.61 16.26 -20.53
N ASP A 90 -35.60 17.19 -19.59
CA ASP A 90 -36.76 17.58 -18.77
C ASP A 90 -37.44 16.37 -18.09
N GLY A 91 -36.66 15.37 -17.69
CA GLY A 91 -37.15 14.16 -17.02
C GLY A 91 -37.82 13.13 -17.95
N LYS A 92 -37.78 13.34 -19.27
CA LYS A 92 -38.29 12.41 -20.29
C LYS A 92 -37.12 11.84 -21.10
N GLU A 93 -37.32 10.65 -21.66
CA GLU A 93 -36.36 10.04 -22.57
C GLU A 93 -36.07 10.96 -23.76
N ASN A 94 -34.78 11.12 -24.10
CA ASN A 94 -34.35 11.92 -25.24
C ASN A 94 -34.62 11.11 -26.52
N GLU A 95 -35.74 11.38 -27.16
CA GLU A 95 -36.14 10.74 -28.40
C GLU A 95 -35.61 11.46 -29.66
N THR A 96 -35.01 12.65 -29.51
CA THR A 96 -34.53 13.45 -30.65
C THR A 96 -33.09 13.11 -31.04
N ALA A 97 -32.25 12.72 -30.07
CA ALA A 97 -30.90 12.26 -30.35
C ALA A 97 -30.88 10.76 -30.65
N ILE A 98 -30.46 10.38 -31.85
CA ILE A 98 -30.47 8.97 -32.32
C ILE A 98 -29.76 8.03 -31.36
N VAL A 99 -28.58 8.43 -30.86
CA VAL A 99 -27.78 7.60 -29.93
C VAL A 99 -28.47 7.44 -28.58
N ALA A 100 -29.12 8.48 -28.06
CA ALA A 100 -29.87 8.43 -26.82
C ALA A 100 -31.12 7.59 -26.96
N HIS A 101 -31.87 7.75 -28.07
CA HIS A 101 -33.04 6.93 -28.35
C HIS A 101 -32.69 5.45 -28.53
N SER A 102 -31.55 5.13 -29.17
CA SER A 102 -31.08 3.74 -29.29
C SER A 102 -30.78 3.11 -27.94
N VAL A 103 -30.15 3.88 -27.02
CA VAL A 103 -29.87 3.43 -25.66
C VAL A 103 -31.17 3.24 -24.88
N ASN A 104 -32.07 4.23 -24.84
CA ASN A 104 -33.30 4.19 -24.07
C ASN A 104 -34.26 3.07 -24.55
N SER A 105 -34.38 2.87 -25.89
CA SER A 105 -35.22 1.81 -26.46
C SER A 105 -34.55 0.42 -26.44
N GLY A 106 -33.23 0.35 -26.27
CA GLY A 106 -32.46 -0.90 -26.37
C GLY A 106 -32.41 -1.51 -27.76
N LYS A 107 -32.78 -0.74 -28.81
CA LYS A 107 -32.88 -1.19 -30.19
C LYS A 107 -31.84 -0.53 -31.09
N TYR A 108 -31.38 -1.29 -32.10
CA TYR A 108 -30.55 -0.68 -33.15
C TYR A 108 -31.41 0.21 -34.05
N ILE A 109 -30.81 1.21 -34.66
CA ILE A 109 -31.46 2.14 -35.58
C ILE A 109 -30.63 2.19 -36.86
N ASN A 110 -31.26 1.86 -37.99
CA ASN A 110 -30.64 1.88 -39.31
C ASN A 110 -31.34 2.91 -40.19
N ILE A 111 -30.62 3.98 -40.55
CA ILE A 111 -31.14 5.13 -41.31
C ILE A 111 -30.49 5.16 -42.69
N PRO A 112 -31.29 5.06 -43.78
CA PRO A 112 -30.76 5.11 -45.15
C PRO A 112 -30.24 6.50 -45.55
N ASP A 113 -30.91 7.58 -45.15
CA ASP A 113 -30.47 8.96 -45.35
C ASP A 113 -30.73 9.79 -44.08
N ALA A 114 -29.66 10.31 -43.49
CA ALA A 114 -29.71 11.07 -42.28
C ALA A 114 -30.48 12.40 -42.40
N TYR A 115 -30.58 12.96 -43.62
CA TYR A 115 -31.32 14.20 -43.84
C TYR A 115 -32.85 14.00 -43.91
N ASP A 116 -33.29 12.76 -44.05
CA ASP A 116 -34.70 12.35 -44.07
C ASP A 116 -35.09 11.55 -42.82
N ALA A 117 -34.29 11.64 -41.76
CA ALA A 117 -34.40 10.81 -40.57
C ALA A 117 -35.38 11.33 -39.50
N LEU A 118 -36.53 11.82 -39.88
CA LEU A 118 -37.55 12.22 -38.88
C LEU A 118 -37.97 11.02 -38.01
N PRO A 119 -38.11 11.21 -36.67
CA PRO A 119 -38.21 12.47 -35.91
C PRO A 119 -36.88 12.97 -35.31
N PHE A 120 -35.74 12.40 -35.68
CA PHE A 120 -34.45 12.75 -35.08
C PHE A 120 -33.92 14.13 -35.50
N ASP A 121 -33.28 14.82 -34.55
CA ASP A 121 -32.60 16.11 -34.81
C ASP A 121 -31.22 15.87 -35.43
N MET A 122 -31.09 16.19 -36.70
CA MET A 122 -29.85 16.10 -37.48
C MET A 122 -29.16 17.45 -37.68
N SER A 123 -29.52 18.48 -36.92
CA SER A 123 -28.96 19.82 -37.05
C SER A 123 -27.44 19.85 -36.81
N ALA A 124 -26.97 19.13 -35.81
CA ALA A 124 -25.53 19.01 -35.49
C ALA A 124 -24.75 18.33 -36.64
N ALA A 125 -25.26 17.24 -37.19
CA ALA A 125 -24.63 16.58 -38.34
C ALA A 125 -24.61 17.48 -39.58
N ARG A 126 -25.70 18.17 -39.88
CA ARG A 126 -25.78 19.15 -41.00
C ARG A 126 -24.81 20.28 -40.84
N ASN A 127 -24.63 20.79 -39.62
CA ASN A 127 -23.66 21.85 -39.34
C ASN A 127 -22.23 21.40 -39.61
N ILE A 128 -21.85 20.22 -39.11
CA ILE A 128 -20.52 19.63 -39.35
C ILE A 128 -20.32 19.38 -40.85
N ASP A 129 -21.29 18.79 -41.51
CA ASP A 129 -21.27 18.54 -42.96
C ASP A 129 -21.05 19.83 -43.76
N SER A 130 -21.73 20.92 -43.39
CA SER A 130 -21.57 22.23 -44.06
C SER A 130 -20.19 22.84 -43.85
N LEU A 131 -19.56 22.64 -42.69
CA LEU A 131 -18.23 23.17 -42.35
C LEU A 131 -17.10 22.35 -42.98
N THR A 132 -17.28 21.05 -43.10
CA THR A 132 -16.22 20.12 -43.51
C THR A 132 -16.33 19.66 -44.96
N GLY A 133 -17.48 19.90 -45.61
CA GLY A 133 -17.81 19.34 -46.93
C GLY A 133 -18.13 17.84 -46.90
N TYR A 134 -18.17 17.27 -45.74
CA TYR A 134 -18.60 15.87 -45.57
C TYR A 134 -20.11 15.77 -45.73
N ARG A 135 -20.61 14.63 -46.23
CA ARG A 135 -22.05 14.36 -46.32
C ARG A 135 -22.41 13.11 -45.53
N THR A 136 -23.01 13.34 -44.39
CA THR A 136 -23.58 12.25 -43.58
C THR A 136 -24.84 11.75 -44.28
N LYS A 137 -24.83 10.49 -44.76
CA LYS A 137 -25.92 9.89 -45.46
C LYS A 137 -26.49 8.70 -44.70
N SER A 138 -25.90 7.52 -44.81
CA SER A 138 -26.40 6.35 -44.08
C SER A 138 -25.83 6.29 -42.67
N MET A 139 -26.65 5.89 -41.69
CA MET A 139 -26.27 5.77 -40.27
C MET A 139 -26.80 4.46 -39.69
N LEU A 140 -25.95 3.78 -38.94
CA LEU A 140 -26.30 2.60 -38.16
C LEU A 140 -25.89 2.81 -36.71
N THR A 141 -26.85 2.82 -35.81
CA THR A 141 -26.63 2.99 -34.37
C THR A 141 -26.99 1.72 -33.64
N ILE A 142 -26.05 1.19 -32.83
CA ILE A 142 -26.21 -0.11 -32.16
C ILE A 142 -25.88 0.06 -30.68
N PRO A 143 -26.82 -0.23 -29.75
CA PRO A 143 -26.52 -0.22 -28.32
C PRO A 143 -25.59 -1.40 -27.97
N LEU A 144 -24.58 -1.13 -27.16
CA LEU A 144 -23.67 -2.14 -26.62
C LEU A 144 -24.29 -2.76 -25.38
N LYS A 145 -24.63 -4.03 -25.46
CA LYS A 145 -25.22 -4.81 -24.37
C LYS A 145 -24.21 -5.78 -23.81
N ASP A 146 -24.12 -5.84 -22.51
CA ASP A 146 -23.33 -6.84 -21.81
C ASP A 146 -24.03 -8.21 -21.77
N HIS A 147 -23.46 -9.13 -20.98
CA HIS A 147 -23.94 -10.51 -20.84
C HIS A 147 -25.25 -10.64 -20.01
N VAL A 148 -25.69 -9.57 -19.34
CA VAL A 148 -26.94 -9.49 -18.59
C VAL A 148 -27.98 -8.57 -19.28
N ASP A 149 -27.76 -8.24 -20.57
CA ASP A 149 -28.56 -7.30 -21.36
C ASP A 149 -28.57 -5.85 -20.86
N GLU A 150 -27.64 -5.46 -19.99
CA GLU A 150 -27.45 -4.07 -19.58
C GLU A 150 -26.72 -3.28 -20.68
N ILE A 151 -27.18 -2.06 -20.96
CA ILE A 151 -26.57 -1.23 -22.00
C ILE A 151 -25.44 -0.43 -21.37
N ILE A 152 -24.21 -0.71 -21.82
CA ILE A 152 -22.97 -0.08 -21.32
C ILE A 152 -22.48 1.07 -22.20
N GLY A 153 -23.04 1.23 -23.39
CA GLY A 153 -22.67 2.26 -24.35
C GLY A 153 -23.44 2.13 -25.66
N VAL A 154 -23.03 2.89 -26.65
CA VAL A 154 -23.61 2.85 -28.00
C VAL A 154 -22.54 3.12 -29.05
N ILE A 155 -22.68 2.46 -30.20
CA ILE A 155 -21.84 2.69 -31.37
C ILE A 155 -22.69 3.30 -32.47
N GLN A 156 -22.14 4.28 -33.18
CA GLN A 156 -22.73 4.86 -34.37
C GLN A 156 -21.74 4.74 -35.53
N LEU A 157 -22.17 4.09 -36.61
CA LEU A 157 -21.42 3.95 -37.86
C LEU A 157 -22.07 4.84 -38.93
N ILE A 158 -21.26 5.48 -39.74
CA ILE A 158 -21.72 6.46 -40.73
C ILE A 158 -21.15 6.12 -42.10
N ASN A 159 -21.98 6.25 -43.11
CA ASN A 159 -21.66 6.09 -44.54
C ASN A 159 -21.05 4.73 -44.85
N GLY A 160 -21.88 3.69 -44.82
CA GLY A 160 -21.52 2.39 -45.39
C GLY A 160 -21.22 2.51 -46.89
N LYS A 161 -20.15 1.86 -47.36
CA LYS A 161 -19.69 1.94 -48.76
C LYS A 161 -19.81 0.60 -49.46
N ASP A 162 -20.21 0.62 -50.72
CA ASP A 162 -20.12 -0.55 -51.61
C ASP A 162 -18.66 -0.80 -52.08
N GLU A 163 -18.47 -1.86 -52.91
CA GLU A 163 -17.15 -2.21 -53.48
C GLU A 163 -16.59 -1.10 -54.40
N ASN A 164 -17.42 -0.20 -54.91
CA ASN A 164 -17.05 0.92 -55.77
C ASN A 164 -16.83 2.23 -54.99
N GLY A 165 -17.01 2.20 -53.66
CA GLY A 165 -16.86 3.37 -52.79
C GLY A 165 -18.11 4.27 -52.71
N ASN A 166 -19.22 3.90 -53.30
CA ASN A 166 -20.48 4.68 -53.20
C ASN A 166 -21.10 4.46 -51.83
N ILE A 167 -21.68 5.54 -51.27
CA ILE A 167 -22.39 5.44 -49.99
C ILE A 167 -23.74 4.74 -50.20
N ILE A 168 -23.94 3.66 -49.49
CA ILE A 168 -25.16 2.85 -49.48
C ILE A 168 -25.74 2.75 -48.07
N SER A 169 -26.98 2.32 -47.94
CA SER A 169 -27.58 1.95 -46.65
C SER A 169 -27.00 0.63 -46.17
N PHE A 170 -26.97 0.42 -44.87
CA PHE A 170 -26.52 -0.84 -44.27
C PHE A 170 -27.60 -1.91 -44.52
N SER A 171 -27.19 -3.04 -45.11
CA SER A 171 -28.12 -4.18 -45.33
C SER A 171 -28.40 -4.90 -44.00
N GLU A 172 -29.57 -5.61 -43.92
CA GLU A 172 -29.93 -6.37 -42.73
C GLU A 172 -28.92 -7.48 -42.36
N GLU A 173 -28.26 -8.07 -43.36
CA GLU A 173 -27.19 -9.03 -43.17
C GLU A 173 -26.00 -8.39 -42.50
N LEU A 174 -25.58 -7.20 -42.98
CA LEU A 174 -24.49 -6.43 -42.43
C LEU A 174 -24.80 -5.91 -41.03
N VAL A 175 -26.02 -5.45 -40.78
CA VAL A 175 -26.51 -5.06 -39.45
C VAL A 175 -26.41 -6.24 -38.48
N THR A 176 -26.86 -7.43 -38.88
CA THR A 176 -26.81 -8.63 -38.03
C THR A 176 -25.37 -9.02 -37.66
N LEU A 177 -24.48 -9.00 -38.64
CA LEU A 177 -23.04 -9.27 -38.41
C LEU A 177 -22.41 -8.23 -37.50
N THR A 178 -22.66 -6.94 -37.76
CA THR A 178 -22.12 -5.81 -36.96
C THR A 178 -22.62 -5.90 -35.52
N ARG A 179 -23.90 -6.24 -35.30
CA ARG A 179 -24.46 -6.45 -33.96
C ARG A 179 -23.77 -7.60 -33.19
N SER A 180 -23.44 -8.68 -33.88
CA SER A 180 -22.74 -9.81 -33.26
C SER A 180 -21.35 -9.41 -32.76
N PHE A 181 -20.60 -8.64 -33.56
CA PHE A 181 -19.30 -8.12 -33.14
C PHE A 181 -19.41 -7.02 -32.06
N ALA A 182 -20.45 -6.18 -32.13
CA ALA A 182 -20.71 -5.20 -31.09
C ALA A 182 -20.97 -5.87 -29.72
N SER A 183 -21.73 -6.99 -29.74
CA SER A 183 -21.96 -7.78 -28.52
C SER A 183 -20.67 -8.41 -27.98
N LEU A 184 -19.80 -8.96 -28.84
CA LEU A 184 -18.49 -9.48 -28.41
C LEU A 184 -17.62 -8.36 -27.80
N GLY A 185 -17.60 -7.20 -28.44
CA GLY A 185 -16.89 -6.03 -27.91
C GLY A 185 -17.42 -5.57 -26.56
N ALA A 186 -18.74 -5.53 -26.40
CA ALA A 186 -19.39 -5.19 -25.13
C ALA A 186 -19.01 -6.17 -24.02
N ILE A 187 -19.06 -7.48 -24.28
CA ILE A 187 -18.63 -8.50 -23.30
C ILE A 187 -17.17 -8.32 -22.92
N SER A 188 -16.29 -8.07 -23.88
CA SER A 188 -14.86 -7.86 -23.63
C SER A 188 -14.63 -6.59 -22.78
N LEU A 189 -15.37 -5.52 -23.04
CA LEU A 189 -15.31 -4.27 -22.27
C LEU A 189 -15.80 -4.50 -20.83
N THR A 190 -16.92 -5.19 -20.66
CA THR A 190 -17.44 -5.55 -19.33
C THR A 190 -16.44 -6.38 -18.55
N ASN A 191 -15.82 -7.39 -19.16
CA ASN A 191 -14.80 -8.21 -18.52
C ASN A 191 -13.58 -7.37 -18.08
N SER A 192 -13.09 -6.48 -18.95
CA SER A 192 -11.99 -5.58 -18.61
C SER A 192 -12.34 -4.67 -17.42
N THR A 193 -13.55 -4.12 -17.41
CA THR A 193 -14.04 -3.27 -16.31
C THR A 193 -14.18 -4.05 -15.00
N LEU A 194 -14.71 -5.28 -15.07
CA LEU A 194 -14.84 -6.15 -13.89
C LEU A 194 -13.48 -6.54 -13.30
N ILE A 195 -12.49 -6.85 -14.15
CA ILE A 195 -11.12 -7.16 -13.70
C ILE A 195 -10.51 -5.97 -12.97
N LYS A 196 -10.58 -4.77 -13.57
CA LYS A 196 -10.11 -3.54 -12.92
C LYS A 196 -10.82 -3.28 -11.60
N GLY A 197 -12.14 -3.40 -11.56
CA GLY A 197 -12.92 -3.23 -10.33
C GLY A 197 -12.55 -4.25 -9.25
N MET A 198 -12.20 -5.48 -9.61
CA MET A 198 -11.68 -6.47 -8.66
C MET A 198 -10.29 -6.07 -8.13
N GLU A 199 -9.40 -5.57 -8.98
CA GLU A 199 -8.07 -5.09 -8.57
C GLU A 199 -8.18 -3.91 -7.59
N GLU A 200 -9.03 -2.93 -7.90
CA GLU A 200 -9.32 -1.79 -7.04
C GLU A 200 -9.95 -2.23 -5.70
N LEU A 201 -10.90 -3.16 -5.74
CA LEU A 201 -11.52 -3.71 -4.54
C LEU A 201 -10.49 -4.40 -3.64
N PHE A 202 -9.59 -5.18 -4.23
CA PHE A 202 -8.55 -5.89 -3.50
C PHE A 202 -7.57 -4.91 -2.83
N THR A 203 -7.15 -3.87 -3.54
CA THR A 203 -6.29 -2.82 -3.00
C THR A 203 -6.98 -2.08 -1.86
N THR A 204 -8.22 -1.63 -2.07
CA THR A 204 -9.00 -0.92 -1.03
C THR A 204 -9.23 -1.80 0.20
N PHE A 205 -9.43 -3.11 0.01
CA PHE A 205 -9.57 -4.06 1.10
C PHE A 205 -8.26 -4.19 1.90
N ALA A 206 -7.11 -4.32 1.21
CA ALA A 206 -5.80 -4.36 1.84
C ALA A 206 -5.50 -3.08 2.64
N GLU A 207 -5.75 -1.92 2.04
CA GLU A 207 -5.66 -0.62 2.69
C GLU A 207 -6.55 -0.52 3.94
N THR A 208 -7.79 -0.98 3.84
CA THR A 208 -8.75 -0.93 4.96
C THR A 208 -8.30 -1.81 6.14
N ILE A 209 -7.78 -3.01 5.86
CA ILE A 209 -7.20 -3.89 6.89
C ILE A 209 -6.01 -3.19 7.55
N ALA A 210 -5.10 -2.65 6.77
CA ALA A 210 -3.92 -1.95 7.26
C ALA A 210 -4.28 -0.74 8.13
N MET A 211 -5.25 0.07 7.71
CA MET A 211 -5.76 1.19 8.49
C MET A 211 -6.41 0.75 9.82
N ALA A 212 -7.14 -0.38 9.82
CA ALA A 212 -7.72 -0.92 11.04
C ALA A 212 -6.66 -1.40 12.05
N ILE A 213 -5.49 -1.84 11.56
CA ILE A 213 -4.35 -2.22 12.40
C ILE A 213 -3.62 -0.99 12.93
N ASP A 214 -3.43 0.02 12.09
CA ASP A 214 -2.88 1.31 12.51
C ASP A 214 -3.74 1.99 13.58
N GLU A 215 -5.09 1.90 13.49
CA GLU A 215 -6.00 2.45 14.50
C GLU A 215 -5.88 1.72 15.85
N LYS A 216 -5.52 0.43 15.83
CA LYS A 216 -5.28 -0.35 17.07
C LYS A 216 -4.06 0.15 17.85
N SER A 217 -3.05 0.69 17.16
CA SER A 217 -1.85 1.26 17.78
C SER A 217 -1.65 2.69 17.30
N PRO A 218 -1.95 3.71 18.14
CA PRO A 218 -1.74 5.12 17.83
C PRO A 218 -0.30 5.46 17.43
N HIS A 219 0.64 4.58 17.75
CA HIS A 219 2.08 4.76 17.50
C HIS A 219 2.55 4.16 16.17
N THR A 220 1.69 3.43 15.48
CA THR A 220 1.91 2.94 14.12
C THR A 220 1.10 3.71 13.08
N GLY A 221 0.43 4.79 13.51
CA GLY A 221 -0.43 5.60 12.66
C GLY A 221 0.29 6.08 11.41
N GLY A 222 -0.09 5.50 10.26
CA GLY A 222 0.50 5.77 8.95
C GLY A 222 1.71 4.92 8.56
N HIS A 223 2.23 4.04 9.42
CA HIS A 223 3.28 3.09 9.04
C HIS A 223 2.84 2.21 7.88
N CYS A 224 1.67 1.59 7.99
CA CYS A 224 1.11 0.74 6.94
C CYS A 224 0.88 1.47 5.61
N LYS A 225 0.77 2.80 5.60
CA LYS A 225 0.67 3.63 4.39
C LYS A 225 2.05 3.99 3.85
N ARG A 226 3.02 4.29 4.73
CA ARG A 226 4.34 4.80 4.33
C ARG A 226 5.26 3.70 3.81
N VAL A 227 5.19 2.48 4.37
CA VAL A 227 6.00 1.34 3.91
C VAL A 227 5.71 0.97 2.45
N PRO A 228 4.45 0.80 2.00
CA PRO A 228 4.16 0.54 0.58
C PRO A 228 4.71 1.64 -0.34
N ALA A 229 4.52 2.91 0.02
CA ALA A 229 5.00 4.04 -0.78
C ALA A 229 6.53 4.01 -0.92
N LEU A 230 7.26 3.86 0.19
CA LEU A 230 8.72 3.76 0.17
C LEU A 230 9.21 2.52 -0.60
N THR A 231 8.50 1.40 -0.47
CA THR A 231 8.83 0.16 -1.17
C THR A 231 8.69 0.31 -2.67
N LEU A 232 7.64 0.97 -3.15
CA LEU A 232 7.47 1.27 -4.57
C LEU A 232 8.54 2.24 -5.08
N MET A 233 8.86 3.30 -4.33
CA MET A 233 9.95 4.23 -4.69
C MET A 233 11.29 3.50 -4.85
N LEU A 234 11.59 2.56 -3.96
CA LEU A 234 12.82 1.78 -4.04
C LEU A 234 12.77 0.75 -5.17
N ALA A 235 11.61 0.12 -5.39
CA ALA A 235 11.42 -0.83 -6.48
C ALA A 235 11.59 -0.17 -7.85
N ASP A 236 11.07 1.05 -8.03
CA ASP A 236 11.27 1.84 -9.24
C ASP A 236 12.75 2.20 -9.43
N ALA A 237 13.44 2.59 -8.37
CA ALA A 237 14.88 2.86 -8.45
C ALA A 237 15.70 1.61 -8.83
N VAL A 238 15.30 0.42 -8.37
CA VAL A 238 15.94 -0.84 -8.74
C VAL A 238 15.58 -1.24 -10.18
N HIS A 239 14.34 -1.00 -10.63
CA HIS A 239 13.90 -1.21 -12.01
C HIS A 239 14.69 -0.34 -13.01
N ASP A 240 14.92 0.92 -12.68
CA ASP A 240 15.63 1.89 -13.52
C ASP A 240 17.16 1.70 -13.48
N ASN A 241 17.65 0.91 -12.53
CA ASN A 241 19.08 0.66 -12.38
C ASN A 241 19.59 -0.30 -13.46
N ASN A 242 20.63 0.12 -14.17
CA ASN A 242 21.24 -0.64 -15.26
C ASN A 242 22.65 -1.15 -14.94
N LYS A 243 23.05 -1.14 -13.67
CA LYS A 243 24.39 -1.53 -13.21
C LYS A 243 24.33 -2.59 -12.11
N GLY A 244 25.45 -3.31 -11.95
CA GLY A 244 25.63 -4.28 -10.88
C GLY A 244 24.72 -5.52 -10.99
N PRO A 245 24.62 -6.31 -9.92
CA PRO A 245 23.91 -7.60 -9.92
C PRO A 245 22.40 -7.51 -10.19
N LEU A 246 21.78 -6.35 -9.96
CA LEU A 246 20.34 -6.13 -10.16
C LEU A 246 19.99 -5.42 -11.48
N ALA A 247 20.97 -5.22 -12.39
CA ALA A 247 20.77 -4.55 -13.68
C ALA A 247 19.73 -5.24 -14.60
N SER A 248 19.46 -6.52 -14.40
CA SER A 248 18.47 -7.28 -15.16
C SER A 248 17.09 -7.33 -14.50
N PHE A 249 16.95 -6.76 -13.32
CA PHE A 249 15.67 -6.76 -12.61
C PHE A 249 14.70 -5.78 -13.27
N THR A 250 13.52 -6.25 -13.58
CA THR A 250 12.44 -5.44 -14.16
C THR A 250 11.13 -5.74 -13.47
N MET A 251 10.26 -4.75 -13.38
CA MET A 251 8.90 -4.88 -12.85
C MET A 251 7.90 -4.33 -13.86
N SER A 252 6.85 -5.09 -14.13
CA SER A 252 5.66 -4.62 -14.84
C SER A 252 4.73 -3.85 -13.90
N GLU A 253 3.70 -3.20 -14.45
CA GLU A 253 2.63 -2.58 -13.63
C GLU A 253 1.91 -3.61 -12.73
N ALA A 254 1.75 -4.87 -13.21
CA ALA A 254 1.17 -5.93 -12.41
C ALA A 254 2.07 -6.32 -11.22
N ASP A 255 3.39 -6.37 -11.43
CA ASP A 255 4.35 -6.66 -10.34
C ASP A 255 4.38 -5.51 -9.32
N ARG A 256 4.28 -4.24 -9.77
CA ARG A 256 4.17 -3.07 -8.88
C ARG A 256 2.89 -3.13 -8.04
N HIS A 257 1.78 -3.50 -8.66
CA HIS A 257 0.51 -3.67 -7.96
C HIS A 257 0.59 -4.78 -6.91
N GLU A 258 1.17 -5.93 -7.26
CA GLU A 258 1.38 -7.05 -6.34
C GLU A 258 2.25 -6.65 -5.14
N LEU A 259 3.35 -5.93 -5.39
CA LEU A 259 4.24 -5.42 -4.33
C LEU A 259 3.54 -4.39 -3.43
N ASN A 260 2.71 -3.52 -4.02
CA ASN A 260 1.91 -2.56 -3.26
C ASN A 260 0.94 -3.25 -2.29
N VAL A 261 0.21 -4.26 -2.78
CA VAL A 261 -0.71 -5.06 -1.94
C VAL A 261 0.06 -5.79 -0.83
N ALA A 262 1.22 -6.36 -1.14
CA ALA A 262 2.09 -6.99 -0.14
C ALA A 262 2.56 -5.98 0.93
N GLY A 263 2.92 -4.77 0.51
CA GLY A 263 3.29 -3.69 1.40
C GLY A 263 2.18 -3.29 2.37
N TRP A 264 0.94 -3.20 1.90
CA TRP A 264 -0.21 -2.92 2.77
C TRP A 264 -0.49 -4.05 3.78
N LEU A 265 -0.28 -5.30 3.40
CA LEU A 265 -0.64 -6.48 4.21
C LEU A 265 0.51 -7.07 5.01
N HIS A 266 1.76 -6.58 4.89
CA HIS A 266 2.94 -7.22 5.49
C HIS A 266 2.80 -7.46 6.99
N ASP A 267 2.16 -6.55 7.68
CA ASP A 267 2.00 -6.52 9.13
C ASP A 267 0.57 -6.84 9.61
N CYS A 268 -0.30 -7.37 8.74
CA CYS A 268 -1.71 -7.61 9.09
C CYS A 268 -1.90 -8.53 10.30
N GLY A 269 -0.94 -9.38 10.61
CA GLY A 269 -0.95 -10.24 11.79
C GLY A 269 -0.75 -9.51 13.12
N LYS A 270 -0.29 -8.27 13.15
CA LYS A 270 -0.19 -7.44 14.37
C LYS A 270 -1.53 -7.26 15.08
N ILE A 271 -2.65 -7.49 14.38
CA ILE A 271 -3.98 -7.48 14.99
C ILE A 271 -4.12 -8.46 16.16
N ALA A 272 -3.37 -9.56 16.14
CA ALA A 272 -3.37 -10.56 17.21
C ALA A 272 -2.34 -10.30 18.32
N THR A 273 -1.47 -9.30 18.17
CA THR A 273 -0.49 -8.94 19.19
C THR A 273 -1.17 -8.15 20.31
N PRO A 274 -0.98 -8.52 21.59
CA PRO A 274 -1.51 -7.75 22.71
C PRO A 274 -0.98 -6.31 22.74
N ASP A 275 -1.84 -5.35 23.01
CA ASP A 275 -1.53 -3.92 22.97
C ASP A 275 -0.37 -3.55 23.91
N HIS A 276 -0.36 -4.10 25.14
CA HIS A 276 0.69 -3.85 26.12
C HIS A 276 2.08 -4.39 25.72
N ILE A 277 2.17 -5.27 24.72
CA ILE A 277 3.44 -5.74 24.14
C ILE A 277 3.81 -4.86 22.95
N MET A 278 2.82 -4.55 22.10
CA MET A 278 3.03 -3.77 20.89
C MET A 278 3.45 -2.32 21.21
N GLU A 279 2.87 -1.74 22.27
CA GLU A 279 3.09 -0.35 22.68
C GLU A 279 4.12 -0.19 23.80
N LYS A 280 4.76 -1.27 24.26
CA LYS A 280 5.67 -1.25 25.40
C LYS A 280 6.86 -0.30 25.17
N SER A 281 6.76 0.91 25.75
CA SER A 281 7.72 2.00 25.57
C SER A 281 8.86 1.97 26.59
N THR A 282 8.61 1.41 27.79
CA THR A 282 9.59 1.22 28.85
C THR A 282 9.69 -0.23 29.28
N LYS A 283 10.78 -0.62 29.96
CA LYS A 283 11.00 -2.01 30.36
C LYS A 283 9.95 -2.53 31.34
N LEU A 284 9.45 -1.71 32.24
CA LEU A 284 8.48 -2.05 33.26
C LEU A 284 7.02 -1.80 32.86
N GLU A 285 6.78 -1.29 31.66
CA GLU A 285 5.44 -1.03 31.17
C GLU A 285 4.65 -2.31 30.94
N THR A 286 3.37 -2.27 31.34
CA THR A 286 2.35 -3.27 31.07
C THR A 286 1.05 -2.53 30.74
N ILE A 287 0.04 -2.51 31.62
CA ILE A 287 -1.14 -1.63 31.55
C ILE A 287 -0.77 -0.19 31.97
N PHE A 288 0.22 -0.07 32.84
CA PHE A 288 0.87 1.18 33.27
C PHE A 288 2.36 0.93 33.53
N ASP A 289 3.16 2.00 33.53
CA ASP A 289 4.58 1.87 33.85
C ASP A 289 4.78 1.63 35.35
N ARG A 290 5.19 0.43 35.70
CA ARG A 290 5.41 -0.01 37.09
C ARG A 290 6.54 0.73 37.80
N ILE A 291 7.34 1.54 37.10
CA ILE A 291 8.37 2.37 37.73
C ILE A 291 7.76 3.33 38.75
N GLU A 292 6.53 3.82 38.55
CA GLU A 292 5.84 4.67 39.50
C GLU A 292 5.49 3.93 40.80
N TYR A 293 5.12 2.65 40.68
CA TYR A 293 4.87 1.80 41.84
C TYR A 293 6.17 1.50 42.60
N ILE A 294 7.26 1.24 41.91
CA ILE A 294 8.59 1.07 42.52
C ILE A 294 9.02 2.38 43.19
N ASP A 295 8.73 3.51 42.57
CA ASP A 295 9.00 4.83 43.13
C ASP A 295 8.27 5.07 44.44
N ALA A 296 7.00 4.66 44.53
CA ALA A 296 6.22 4.71 45.78
C ALA A 296 6.81 3.77 46.84
N LYS A 297 7.30 2.58 46.49
CA LYS A 297 7.99 1.67 47.40
C LYS A 297 9.27 2.33 47.99
N PHE A 298 10.03 3.08 47.16
CA PHE A 298 11.20 3.85 47.66
C PHE A 298 10.81 4.92 48.68
N GLU A 299 9.68 5.59 48.51
CA GLU A 299 9.19 6.55 49.51
C GLU A 299 8.79 5.88 50.83
N VAL A 300 8.26 4.66 50.80
CA VAL A 300 7.99 3.86 52.00
C VAL A 300 9.33 3.53 52.71
N ILE A 301 10.29 2.96 51.97
CA ILE A 301 11.62 2.61 52.52
C ILE A 301 12.31 3.86 53.14
N LYS A 302 12.24 5.01 52.48
CA LYS A 302 12.78 6.28 52.99
C LYS A 302 12.17 6.65 54.33
N ARG A 303 10.84 6.46 54.48
CA ARG A 303 10.13 6.73 55.76
C ARG A 303 10.54 5.71 56.82
N ASP A 304 10.63 4.44 56.47
CA ASP A 304 11.05 3.38 57.41
C ASP A 304 12.47 3.58 57.91
N ILE A 305 13.41 3.97 57.07
CA ILE A 305 14.77 4.36 57.44
C ILE A 305 14.72 5.51 58.46
N ASN A 306 14.02 6.60 58.17
CA ASN A 306 13.89 7.72 59.08
C ASN A 306 13.28 7.31 60.42
N ILE A 307 12.19 6.50 60.42
CA ILE A 307 11.53 5.98 61.62
C ILE A 307 12.51 5.14 62.45
N SER A 308 13.26 4.24 61.81
CA SER A 308 14.25 3.39 62.46
C SER A 308 15.31 4.21 63.22
N TYR A 309 15.88 5.24 62.57
CA TYR A 309 16.86 6.15 63.20
C TYR A 309 16.23 6.92 64.35
N GLN A 310 14.99 7.44 64.22
CA GLN A 310 14.28 8.11 65.31
C GLN A 310 14.02 7.17 66.49
N GLN A 311 13.64 5.91 66.22
CA GLN A 311 13.43 4.88 67.25
C GLN A 311 14.72 4.58 68.00
N GLN A 312 15.87 4.51 67.30
CA GLN A 312 17.18 4.30 67.94
C GLN A 312 17.50 5.47 68.92
N ILE A 313 17.27 6.72 68.51
CA ILE A 313 17.47 7.90 69.35
C ILE A 313 16.53 7.83 70.56
N ILE A 314 15.25 7.57 70.38
CA ILE A 314 14.24 7.49 71.45
C ILE A 314 14.57 6.36 72.43
N SER A 315 14.98 5.20 71.92
CA SER A 315 15.35 4.04 72.72
C SER A 315 16.58 4.33 73.62
N SER A 316 17.57 4.97 73.04
CA SER A 316 18.80 5.31 73.78
C SER A 316 18.54 6.39 74.85
N LEU A 317 17.72 7.39 74.55
CA LEU A 317 17.25 8.38 75.53
C LEU A 317 16.51 7.72 76.69
N LYS A 318 15.61 6.80 76.43
CA LYS A 318 14.88 6.03 77.47
C LYS A 318 15.77 5.20 78.34
N GLN A 319 16.88 4.68 77.83
CA GLN A 319 17.86 3.84 78.55
C GLN A 319 18.99 4.67 79.21
N ASN A 320 18.96 6.02 79.14
CA ASN A 320 20.04 6.92 79.56
C ASN A 320 21.42 6.54 79.00
N LYS A 321 21.47 6.00 77.79
CA LYS A 321 22.72 5.68 77.10
C LYS A 321 23.25 6.88 76.32
N PRO A 322 24.61 7.12 76.32
CA PRO A 322 25.16 8.19 75.54
C PRO A 322 24.91 7.93 74.03
N ILE A 323 24.43 8.97 73.32
CA ILE A 323 24.21 8.91 71.89
C ILE A 323 25.10 9.92 71.20
N GLU A 324 25.82 9.48 70.17
CA GLU A 324 26.48 10.38 69.22
C GLU A 324 25.50 10.75 68.07
N VAL A 325 24.59 11.67 68.36
CA VAL A 325 23.55 12.11 67.41
C VAL A 325 24.15 12.50 66.05
N LYS A 326 25.25 13.21 66.03
CA LYS A 326 25.97 13.61 64.79
C LYS A 326 26.47 12.44 63.96
N GLN A 327 26.82 11.31 64.57
CA GLN A 327 27.24 10.10 63.86
C GLN A 327 26.04 9.40 63.25
N LEU A 328 24.91 9.31 63.97
CA LEU A 328 23.66 8.77 63.46
C LEU A 328 23.13 9.61 62.29
N GLU A 329 23.15 10.93 62.40
CA GLU A 329 22.74 11.83 61.30
C GLU A 329 23.59 11.62 60.05
N ARG A 330 24.89 11.43 60.15
CA ARG A 330 25.78 11.14 59.02
C ARG A 330 25.48 9.79 58.39
N LEU A 331 25.18 8.77 59.18
CA LEU A 331 24.79 7.46 58.69
C LEU A 331 23.46 7.51 57.94
N LEU A 332 22.46 8.21 58.53
CA LEU A 332 21.18 8.46 57.91
C LEU A 332 21.34 9.17 56.55
N ASP A 333 22.12 10.24 56.51
CA ASP A 333 22.35 11.00 55.28
C ASP A 333 23.02 10.13 54.20
N THR A 334 23.98 9.29 54.59
CA THR A 334 24.65 8.35 53.69
C THR A 334 23.65 7.32 53.12
N GLU A 335 22.79 6.76 53.95
CA GLU A 335 21.81 5.76 53.55
C GLU A 335 20.74 6.36 52.65
N LEU A 336 20.21 7.54 52.95
CA LEU A 336 19.27 8.27 52.11
C LEU A 336 19.87 8.70 50.78
N LYS A 337 21.13 9.08 50.72
CA LYS A 337 21.85 9.37 49.45
C LYS A 337 21.96 8.13 48.60
N GLN A 338 22.35 6.98 49.18
CA GLN A 338 22.40 5.72 48.41
C GLN A 338 21.04 5.30 47.89
N LEU A 339 19.99 5.40 48.72
CA LEU A 339 18.61 5.13 48.31
C LEU A 339 18.22 6.01 47.10
N SER A 340 18.59 7.30 47.14
CA SER A 340 18.29 8.23 46.04
C SER A 340 19.06 7.89 44.76
N LEU A 341 20.30 7.43 44.83
CA LEU A 341 21.10 6.98 43.69
C LEU A 341 20.52 5.71 43.07
N ASP A 342 20.18 4.73 43.89
CA ASP A 342 19.59 3.47 43.46
C ASP A 342 18.23 3.70 42.75
N ARG A 343 17.38 4.59 43.31
CA ARG A 343 16.12 5.04 42.70
C ARG A 343 16.35 5.68 41.33
N ALA A 344 17.31 6.60 41.23
CA ALA A 344 17.61 7.27 39.97
C ALA A 344 18.14 6.31 38.90
N LEU A 345 18.97 5.33 39.31
CA LEU A 345 19.48 4.30 38.41
C LEU A 345 18.34 3.47 37.81
N LEU A 346 17.40 2.97 38.62
CA LEU A 346 16.28 2.16 38.10
C LEU A 346 15.38 2.97 37.14
N LYS A 347 15.13 4.27 37.44
CA LYS A 347 14.40 5.17 36.53
C LYS A 347 15.10 5.31 35.18
N ARG A 348 16.41 5.50 35.16
CA ARG A 348 17.20 5.60 33.95
C ARG A 348 17.17 4.31 33.13
N ILE A 349 17.40 3.19 33.80
CA ILE A 349 17.41 1.85 33.16
C ILE A 349 16.05 1.48 32.55
N ASN A 350 14.94 1.89 33.18
CA ASN A 350 13.59 1.61 32.71
C ASN A 350 13.30 2.15 31.30
N VAL A 351 13.91 3.26 30.90
CA VAL A 351 13.71 3.89 29.59
C VAL A 351 14.11 2.99 28.40
N GLY A 352 15.05 2.06 28.59
CA GLY A 352 15.39 1.01 27.60
C GLY A 352 16.12 1.48 26.34
N GLY A 353 16.59 2.72 26.28
CA GLY A 353 17.23 3.32 25.10
C GLY A 353 18.69 2.90 24.87
N GLU A 354 19.40 2.53 25.93
CA GLU A 354 20.83 2.21 25.91
C GLU A 354 21.08 0.70 26.07
N PHE A 355 22.26 0.25 25.61
CA PHE A 355 22.69 -1.12 25.86
C PHE A 355 23.08 -1.27 27.33
N LEU A 356 22.46 -2.24 28.03
CA LEU A 356 22.72 -2.53 29.42
C LEU A 356 23.89 -3.52 29.55
N GLY A 357 24.98 -3.10 30.24
CA GLY A 357 26.13 -3.95 30.50
C GLY A 357 25.94 -4.87 31.71
N GLU A 358 26.85 -5.85 31.88
CA GLU A 358 26.84 -6.77 33.03
C GLU A 358 26.88 -6.03 34.38
N SER A 359 27.70 -5.00 34.49
CA SER A 359 27.82 -4.21 35.73
C SER A 359 26.51 -3.55 36.16
N GLU A 360 25.68 -3.14 35.21
CA GLU A 360 24.37 -2.55 35.50
C GLU A 360 23.35 -3.60 35.90
N ILE A 361 23.43 -4.81 35.29
CA ILE A 361 22.60 -5.96 35.67
C ILE A 361 22.95 -6.40 37.12
N ASP A 362 24.23 -6.49 37.47
CA ASP A 362 24.67 -6.77 38.83
C ASP A 362 24.14 -5.75 39.82
N GLU A 363 24.12 -4.48 39.42
CA GLU A 363 23.62 -3.38 40.26
C GLU A 363 22.10 -3.50 40.49
N ILE A 364 21.32 -3.89 39.49
CA ILE A 364 19.88 -4.19 39.64
C ILE A 364 19.66 -5.32 40.65
N GLN A 365 20.43 -6.42 40.54
CA GLN A 365 20.39 -7.54 41.49
C GLN A 365 20.77 -7.10 42.91
N ARG A 366 21.79 -6.26 43.04
CA ARG A 366 22.21 -5.69 44.31
C ARG A 366 21.09 -4.86 44.96
N ILE A 367 20.40 -4.01 44.17
CA ILE A 367 19.29 -3.18 44.65
C ILE A 367 18.11 -4.08 45.08
N ALA A 368 17.77 -5.11 44.28
CA ALA A 368 16.69 -6.04 44.60
C ALA A 368 16.90 -6.77 45.93
N ASN A 369 18.15 -7.17 46.23
CA ASN A 369 18.54 -7.84 47.47
C ASN A 369 18.71 -6.92 48.65
N ARG A 370 18.95 -5.61 48.44
CA ARG A 370 19.26 -4.65 49.50
C ARG A 370 18.05 -4.17 50.28
N TYR A 371 16.95 -3.96 49.59
CA TYR A 371 15.79 -3.29 50.15
C TYR A 371 14.60 -4.24 50.29
N THR A 372 13.99 -4.20 51.50
CA THR A 372 12.76 -4.93 51.79
C THR A 372 11.73 -3.98 52.41
N LEU A 373 10.45 -4.31 52.27
CA LEU A 373 9.33 -3.58 52.86
C LEU A 373 8.52 -4.51 53.74
N GLU A 374 8.03 -3.99 54.85
CA GLU A 374 7.03 -4.65 55.71
C GLU A 374 5.63 -4.15 55.35
N ILE A 375 4.83 -4.97 54.67
CA ILE A 375 3.45 -4.65 54.30
C ILE A 375 2.49 -5.69 54.89
N ASN A 376 1.56 -5.26 55.72
CA ASN A 376 0.59 -6.14 56.38
C ASN A 376 1.26 -7.30 57.14
N GLY A 377 2.40 -7.05 57.80
CA GLY A 377 3.15 -8.05 58.55
C GLY A 377 3.87 -9.11 57.71
N LYS A 378 4.05 -8.82 56.39
CA LYS A 378 4.85 -9.64 55.49
C LYS A 378 6.01 -8.83 54.96
N THR A 379 7.20 -9.42 55.02
CA THR A 379 8.41 -8.86 54.38
C THR A 379 8.36 -9.14 52.90
N MET A 380 8.45 -8.09 52.09
CA MET A 380 8.47 -8.16 50.62
C MET A 380 9.74 -7.53 50.09
N PRO A 381 10.34 -8.04 49.01
CA PRO A 381 11.45 -7.36 48.35
C PRO A 381 10.96 -6.07 47.65
N LEU A 382 11.88 -5.12 47.45
CA LEU A 382 11.62 -3.91 46.65
C LEU A 382 11.19 -4.24 45.23
N LEU A 383 11.93 -5.14 44.58
CA LEU A 383 11.65 -5.62 43.21
C LEU A 383 11.21 -7.09 43.26
N SER A 384 10.19 -7.43 42.52
CA SER A 384 9.82 -8.82 42.24
C SER A 384 10.77 -9.41 41.20
N ASP A 385 10.79 -10.75 41.07
CA ASP A 385 11.60 -11.46 40.08
C ASP A 385 11.26 -11.00 38.64
N ASP A 386 9.98 -10.79 38.34
CA ASP A 386 9.53 -10.24 37.04
C ASP A 386 10.04 -8.80 36.81
N GLU A 387 10.01 -7.94 37.84
CA GLU A 387 10.54 -6.57 37.72
C GLU A 387 12.07 -6.59 37.49
N VAL A 388 12.79 -7.50 38.12
CA VAL A 388 14.23 -7.71 37.90
C VAL A 388 14.51 -8.21 36.49
N GLU A 389 13.75 -9.20 35.99
CA GLU A 389 13.87 -9.71 34.62
C GLU A 389 13.68 -8.57 33.61
N ASN A 390 12.60 -7.81 33.74
CA ASN A 390 12.29 -6.70 32.85
C ASN A 390 13.36 -5.61 32.87
N LEU A 391 13.83 -5.17 34.04
CA LEU A 391 14.89 -4.17 34.15
C LEU A 391 16.21 -4.67 33.58
N SER A 392 16.49 -5.98 33.64
CA SER A 392 17.71 -6.60 33.16
C SER A 392 17.76 -6.83 31.65
N ILE A 393 16.73 -6.42 30.89
CA ILE A 393 16.74 -6.50 29.43
C ILE A 393 17.92 -5.69 28.88
N ARG A 394 18.81 -6.36 28.12
CA ARG A 394 20.04 -5.73 27.60
C ARG A 394 19.81 -4.70 26.52
N ARG A 395 18.81 -4.91 25.67
CA ARG A 395 18.49 -4.03 24.54
C ARG A 395 16.99 -3.98 24.28
N GLY A 396 16.47 -2.75 24.22
CA GLY A 396 15.03 -2.52 24.02
C GLY A 396 14.21 -2.68 25.31
N THR A 397 12.93 -2.90 25.15
CA THR A 397 11.94 -2.91 26.24
C THR A 397 11.26 -4.27 26.46
N LEU A 398 11.33 -5.19 25.48
CA LEU A 398 10.66 -6.50 25.52
C LEU A 398 11.54 -7.58 26.15
N THR A 399 10.99 -8.39 27.03
CA THR A 399 11.57 -9.67 27.49
C THR A 399 11.65 -10.65 26.34
N GLU A 400 12.38 -11.76 26.50
CA GLU A 400 12.48 -12.79 25.47
C GLU A 400 11.12 -13.44 25.18
N SER A 401 10.32 -13.70 26.22
CA SER A 401 8.96 -14.23 26.06
C SER A 401 8.03 -13.27 25.31
N GLU A 402 8.12 -11.97 25.59
CA GLU A 402 7.35 -10.94 24.87
C GLU A 402 7.82 -10.79 23.40
N ARG A 403 9.13 -10.95 23.13
CA ARG A 403 9.66 -10.99 21.77
C ARG A 403 9.11 -12.14 20.96
N GLU A 404 9.01 -13.33 21.56
CA GLU A 404 8.39 -14.49 20.90
C GLU A 404 6.90 -14.24 20.61
N VAL A 405 6.16 -13.60 21.53
CA VAL A 405 4.77 -13.19 21.26
C VAL A 405 4.72 -12.17 20.10
N MET A 406 5.65 -11.20 20.07
CA MET A 406 5.73 -10.24 18.97
C MET A 406 6.02 -10.94 17.64
N LYS A 407 6.98 -11.87 17.57
CA LYS A 407 7.31 -12.60 16.33
C LYS A 407 6.13 -13.40 15.77
N ARG A 408 5.22 -13.86 16.63
CA ARG A 408 4.02 -14.62 16.20
C ARG A 408 3.09 -13.84 15.27
N HIS A 409 3.21 -12.49 15.18
CA HIS A 409 2.42 -11.76 14.19
C HIS A 409 2.70 -12.27 12.77
N MET A 410 3.91 -12.75 12.46
CA MET A 410 4.24 -13.32 11.15
C MET A 410 3.50 -14.62 10.86
N ASP A 411 3.30 -15.47 11.87
CA ASP A 411 2.47 -16.68 11.71
C ASP A 411 1.00 -16.30 11.45
N VAL A 412 0.52 -15.27 12.14
CA VAL A 412 -0.85 -14.76 11.93
C VAL A 412 -0.97 -14.10 10.56
N THR A 413 0.00 -13.27 10.15
CA THR A 413 0.07 -12.72 8.78
C THR A 413 -0.02 -13.84 7.75
N LYS A 414 0.80 -14.88 7.90
CA LYS A 414 0.75 -16.04 7.01
C LYS A 414 -0.64 -16.68 6.95
N ASN A 415 -1.26 -16.93 8.10
CA ASN A 415 -2.58 -17.55 8.15
C ASN A 415 -3.67 -16.67 7.49
N ILE A 416 -3.59 -15.35 7.67
CA ILE A 416 -4.49 -14.39 7.01
C ILE A 416 -4.28 -14.42 5.49
N LEU A 417 -3.04 -14.30 5.03
CA LEU A 417 -2.72 -14.26 3.61
C LEU A 417 -3.03 -15.58 2.90
N ASP A 418 -2.75 -16.72 3.54
CA ASP A 418 -3.06 -18.05 2.98
C ASP A 418 -4.59 -18.30 2.89
N ALA A 419 -5.40 -17.60 3.68
CA ALA A 419 -6.86 -17.71 3.63
C ALA A 419 -7.49 -16.81 2.55
N LEU A 420 -6.77 -15.80 2.03
CA LEU A 420 -7.26 -14.90 1.00
C LEU A 420 -7.18 -15.57 -0.39
N PRO A 421 -8.26 -15.53 -1.19
CA PRO A 421 -8.27 -16.09 -2.53
C PRO A 421 -7.58 -15.15 -3.52
N PHE A 422 -6.26 -15.01 -3.45
CA PHE A 422 -5.51 -14.16 -4.36
C PHE A 422 -5.69 -14.60 -5.82
N PRO A 423 -5.98 -13.66 -6.74
CA PRO A 423 -5.94 -13.94 -8.16
C PRO A 423 -4.49 -14.27 -8.60
N LYS A 424 -4.34 -14.93 -9.76
CA LYS A 424 -3.03 -15.40 -10.23
C LYS A 424 -1.94 -14.32 -10.32
N HIS A 425 -2.30 -13.09 -10.60
CA HIS A 425 -1.37 -11.96 -10.70
C HIS A 425 -0.96 -11.36 -9.34
N LEU A 426 -1.54 -11.84 -8.24
CA LEU A 426 -1.20 -11.49 -6.85
C LEU A 426 -0.68 -12.72 -6.06
N SER A 427 -0.17 -13.75 -6.76
CA SER A 427 0.24 -15.01 -6.14
C SER A 427 1.46 -14.90 -5.22
N ASN A 428 2.29 -13.86 -5.39
CA ASN A 428 3.51 -13.66 -4.62
C ASN A 428 3.33 -12.72 -3.41
N VAL A 429 2.14 -12.14 -3.20
CA VAL A 429 1.86 -11.23 -2.07
C VAL A 429 2.30 -11.84 -0.73
N SER A 430 1.96 -13.12 -0.50
CA SER A 430 2.35 -13.83 0.73
C SER A 430 3.86 -14.00 0.85
N GLU A 431 4.56 -14.29 -0.25
CA GLU A 431 6.03 -14.42 -0.25
C GLU A 431 6.71 -13.10 0.06
N TYR A 432 6.28 -12.00 -0.58
CA TYR A 432 6.83 -10.67 -0.36
C TYR A 432 6.59 -10.20 1.07
N ALA A 433 5.34 -10.25 1.53
CA ALA A 433 4.95 -9.84 2.86
C ALA A 433 5.68 -10.61 3.96
N LEU A 434 5.80 -11.94 3.84
CA LEU A 434 6.45 -12.77 4.84
C LEU A 434 7.99 -12.68 4.80
N GLY A 435 8.57 -12.07 3.77
CA GLY A 435 10.01 -11.95 3.61
C GLY A 435 10.66 -10.78 4.35
N HIS A 436 9.89 -9.78 4.83
CA HIS A 436 10.47 -8.55 5.37
C HIS A 436 11.22 -8.72 6.72
N HIS A 437 10.97 -9.78 7.47
CA HIS A 437 11.72 -10.15 8.68
C HIS A 437 12.73 -11.28 8.47
N GLU A 438 12.87 -11.78 7.25
CA GLU A 438 13.95 -12.70 6.93
C GLU A 438 15.30 -11.97 6.87
N LYS A 439 16.38 -12.74 7.02
CA LYS A 439 17.74 -12.24 6.91
C LYS A 439 18.51 -13.03 5.89
N LEU A 440 19.46 -12.40 5.21
CA LEU A 440 20.23 -13.05 4.15
C LEU A 440 21.01 -14.29 4.62
N ASP A 441 21.32 -14.39 5.92
CA ASP A 441 22.06 -15.51 6.54
C ASP A 441 21.15 -16.67 7.00
N GLY A 442 19.83 -16.58 6.79
CA GLY A 442 18.87 -17.60 7.21
C GLY A 442 18.53 -17.58 8.70
N THR A 443 18.98 -16.58 9.46
CA THR A 443 18.65 -16.44 10.90
C THR A 443 17.41 -15.59 11.15
N GLY A 444 16.71 -15.19 10.08
CA GLY A 444 15.45 -14.47 10.14
C GLY A 444 14.25 -15.33 10.48
N TYR A 445 13.06 -14.79 10.38
CA TYR A 445 11.80 -15.48 10.62
C TYR A 445 10.73 -14.98 9.64
N PRO A 446 9.65 -15.72 9.36
CA PRO A 446 9.21 -16.97 10.02
C PRO A 446 9.81 -18.25 9.42
N ARG A 447 10.46 -18.20 8.26
CA ARG A 447 10.90 -19.39 7.50
C ARG A 447 12.41 -19.65 7.56
N GLY A 448 13.21 -18.68 7.98
CA GLY A 448 14.67 -18.76 7.98
C GLY A 448 15.27 -18.85 6.58
N LEU A 449 14.80 -18.03 5.63
CA LEU A 449 15.23 -18.04 4.24
C LEU A 449 16.60 -17.35 4.06
N THR A 450 17.44 -17.93 3.20
CA THR A 450 18.69 -17.28 2.76
C THR A 450 18.45 -16.32 1.58
N LYS A 451 19.45 -15.48 1.23
CA LYS A 451 19.40 -14.52 0.10
C LYS A 451 18.85 -15.17 -1.18
N GLU A 452 19.34 -16.37 -1.50
CA GLU A 452 19.01 -17.08 -2.75
C GLU A 452 17.57 -17.60 -2.77
N GLN A 453 16.95 -17.73 -1.61
CA GLN A 453 15.58 -18.20 -1.45
C GLN A 453 14.55 -17.07 -1.39
N MET A 454 15.02 -15.82 -1.28
CA MET A 454 14.19 -14.62 -1.21
C MET A 454 14.15 -13.91 -2.56
N SER A 455 12.96 -13.50 -3.00
CA SER A 455 12.81 -12.63 -4.17
C SER A 455 13.40 -11.23 -3.92
N VAL A 456 13.65 -10.48 -4.99
CA VAL A 456 14.06 -9.07 -4.87
C VAL A 456 12.99 -8.25 -4.14
N PRO A 457 11.67 -8.36 -4.47
CA PRO A 457 10.62 -7.65 -3.75
C PRO A 457 10.61 -7.88 -2.23
N ALA A 458 10.78 -9.12 -1.77
CA ALA A 458 10.85 -9.42 -0.33
C ALA A 458 12.04 -8.72 0.36
N ARG A 459 13.21 -8.68 -0.32
CA ARG A 459 14.41 -7.99 0.18
C ARG A 459 14.30 -6.46 0.15
N LEU A 460 13.54 -5.89 -0.81
CA LEU A 460 13.19 -4.47 -0.83
C LEU A 460 12.39 -4.09 0.41
N MET A 461 11.34 -4.89 0.73
CA MET A 461 10.48 -4.64 1.87
C MET A 461 11.24 -4.65 3.20
N ALA A 462 12.24 -5.52 3.36
CA ALA A 462 13.06 -5.55 4.58
C ALA A 462 13.81 -4.23 4.82
N ILE A 463 14.37 -3.60 3.79
CA ILE A 463 15.06 -2.32 3.91
C ILE A 463 14.07 -1.19 4.21
N THR A 464 12.94 -1.17 3.52
CA THR A 464 11.97 -0.07 3.61
C THR A 464 11.21 -0.09 4.92
N ASP A 465 10.83 -1.25 5.43
CA ASP A 465 10.20 -1.40 6.74
C ASP A 465 11.13 -0.88 7.86
N ILE A 466 12.39 -1.31 7.86
CA ILE A 466 13.35 -0.87 8.88
C ILE A 466 13.65 0.62 8.77
N PHE A 467 13.83 1.15 7.55
CA PHE A 467 14.10 2.58 7.36
C PHE A 467 12.92 3.43 7.82
N GLU A 468 11.69 3.04 7.44
CA GLU A 468 10.47 3.70 7.90
C GLU A 468 10.41 3.68 9.43
N ALA A 469 10.59 2.52 10.05
CA ALA A 469 10.53 2.37 11.49
C ALA A 469 11.58 3.20 12.26
N LEU A 470 12.74 3.49 11.66
CA LEU A 470 13.79 4.33 12.26
C LEU A 470 13.52 5.82 12.08
N SER A 471 12.94 6.22 10.95
CA SER A 471 12.73 7.62 10.57
C SER A 471 11.36 8.18 10.96
N ALA A 472 10.41 7.33 11.39
CA ALA A 472 9.05 7.73 11.76
C ALA A 472 9.04 8.78 12.87
N VAL A 473 8.26 9.86 12.66
CA VAL A 473 8.12 10.99 13.60
C VAL A 473 7.01 10.78 14.63
N ASP A 474 6.11 9.82 14.39
CA ASP A 474 4.86 9.62 15.15
C ASP A 474 5.06 8.83 16.45
N ARG A 475 6.31 8.49 16.82
CA ARG A 475 6.61 7.74 18.04
C ARG A 475 6.73 8.71 19.23
N PRO A 476 5.79 8.72 20.18
CA PRO A 476 5.71 9.75 21.23
C PRO A 476 6.89 9.74 22.22
N TYR A 477 7.62 8.62 22.28
CA TYR A 477 8.71 8.43 23.26
C TYR A 477 10.12 8.45 22.66
N LYS A 478 10.24 8.55 21.31
CA LYS A 478 11.56 8.64 20.66
C LYS A 478 11.52 9.78 19.65
N LYS A 479 12.47 10.71 19.76
CA LYS A 479 12.69 11.66 18.67
C LYS A 479 13.04 10.89 17.40
N ALA A 480 12.46 11.30 16.29
CA ALA A 480 12.84 10.80 14.99
C ALA A 480 14.34 10.95 14.79
N LYS A 481 14.97 9.90 14.26
CA LYS A 481 16.42 9.89 14.07
C LYS A 481 16.81 10.74 12.87
N PRO A 482 18.00 11.40 12.91
CA PRO A 482 18.59 11.95 11.71
C PRO A 482 18.81 10.86 10.64
N VAL A 483 18.80 11.26 9.38
CA VAL A 483 18.98 10.33 8.26
C VAL A 483 20.32 9.63 8.32
N SER A 484 21.39 10.35 8.67
CA SER A 484 22.72 9.76 8.84
C SER A 484 22.73 8.60 9.85
N GLU A 485 22.03 8.74 10.98
CA GLU A 485 21.89 7.67 11.98
C GLU A 485 21.07 6.49 11.44
N CYS A 486 19.97 6.75 10.74
CA CYS A 486 19.16 5.70 10.11
C CYS A 486 19.98 4.87 9.11
N LEU A 487 20.72 5.54 8.23
CA LEU A 487 21.55 4.88 7.23
C LEU A 487 22.74 4.13 7.85
N ASN A 488 23.34 4.66 8.91
CA ASN A 488 24.37 3.93 9.66
C ASN A 488 23.85 2.63 10.26
N ILE A 489 22.64 2.64 10.84
CA ILE A 489 22.02 1.43 11.39
C ILE A 489 21.77 0.41 10.30
N LEU A 490 21.16 0.82 9.16
CA LEU A 490 20.95 -0.06 8.00
C LEU A 490 22.28 -0.63 7.49
N GLY A 491 23.30 0.21 7.37
CA GLY A 491 24.61 -0.22 6.91
C GLY A 491 25.30 -1.23 7.84
N ILE A 492 25.12 -1.11 9.17
CA ILE A 492 25.56 -2.13 10.12
C ILE A 492 24.78 -3.43 9.92
N MET A 493 23.47 -3.36 9.61
CA MET A 493 22.66 -4.54 9.33
C MET A 493 23.10 -5.23 8.02
N VAL A 494 23.50 -4.47 7.01
CA VAL A 494 24.12 -5.00 5.78
C VAL A 494 25.41 -5.76 6.10
N ARG A 495 26.31 -5.19 6.89
CA ARG A 495 27.57 -5.88 7.33
C ARG A 495 27.29 -7.19 8.08
N ASN A 496 26.18 -7.27 8.77
CA ASN A 496 25.76 -8.45 9.54
C ASN A 496 24.91 -9.44 8.72
N ASN A 497 24.91 -9.35 7.38
CA ASN A 497 24.12 -10.19 6.49
C ASN A 497 22.61 -10.20 6.79
N HIS A 498 22.10 -9.10 7.33
CA HIS A 498 20.67 -8.94 7.56
C HIS A 498 19.99 -8.38 6.31
N LEU A 499 20.52 -7.30 5.74
CA LEU A 499 19.97 -6.58 4.57
C LEU A 499 20.84 -6.76 3.34
N ASP A 500 20.21 -6.63 2.16
CA ASP A 500 20.87 -6.81 0.87
C ASP A 500 21.78 -5.62 0.52
N PRO A 501 23.11 -5.85 0.35
CA PRO A 501 24.07 -4.80 0.02
C PRO A 501 23.79 -4.13 -1.32
N ASP A 502 23.31 -4.90 -2.33
CA ASP A 502 23.07 -4.37 -3.67
C ASP A 502 21.85 -3.42 -3.67
N ILE A 503 20.77 -3.80 -2.97
CA ILE A 503 19.59 -2.97 -2.82
C ILE A 503 19.90 -1.75 -1.96
N PHE A 504 20.69 -1.91 -0.89
CA PHE A 504 21.10 -0.79 -0.05
C PHE A 504 21.95 0.22 -0.82
N ALA A 505 22.85 -0.24 -1.69
CA ALA A 505 23.62 0.66 -2.55
C ALA A 505 22.71 1.47 -3.48
N ILE A 506 21.72 0.83 -4.13
CA ILE A 506 20.74 1.54 -4.97
C ILE A 506 19.93 2.54 -4.14
N PHE A 507 19.48 2.17 -2.93
CA PHE A 507 18.75 3.05 -2.02
C PHE A 507 19.51 4.35 -1.73
N ILE A 508 20.84 4.26 -1.56
CA ILE A 508 21.74 5.40 -1.33
C ILE A 508 21.93 6.21 -2.62
N GLU A 509 22.34 5.57 -3.71
CA GLU A 509 22.73 6.26 -4.96
C GLU A 509 21.55 6.94 -5.67
N SER A 510 20.36 6.35 -5.59
CA SER A 510 19.12 6.93 -6.15
C SER A 510 18.46 7.99 -5.24
N GLU A 511 19.03 8.21 -4.04
CA GLU A 511 18.52 9.15 -3.04
C GLU A 511 17.04 8.94 -2.66
N VAL A 512 16.54 7.70 -2.75
CA VAL A 512 15.16 7.35 -2.40
C VAL A 512 14.83 7.78 -0.97
N TYR A 513 15.77 7.60 -0.05
CA TYR A 513 15.60 8.04 1.35
C TYR A 513 15.33 9.55 1.48
N LYS A 514 15.97 10.39 0.65
CA LYS A 514 15.72 11.84 0.67
C LYS A 514 14.32 12.19 0.18
N LYS A 515 13.92 11.58 -0.95
CA LYS A 515 12.57 11.77 -1.52
C LYS A 515 11.50 11.40 -0.50
N TYR A 516 11.67 10.24 0.13
CA TYR A 516 10.75 9.76 1.15
C TYR A 516 10.66 10.72 2.36
N ILE A 517 11.80 11.17 2.91
CA ILE A 517 11.79 12.09 4.06
C ILE A 517 11.10 13.42 3.73
N ILE A 518 11.32 13.95 2.52
CA ILE A 518 10.67 15.20 2.07
C ILE A 518 9.15 15.04 1.99
N GLU A 519 8.67 13.87 1.56
CA GLU A 519 7.25 13.65 1.29
C GLU A 519 6.47 13.16 2.53
N PHE A 520 7.07 12.30 3.37
CA PHE A 520 6.36 11.57 4.41
C PHE A 520 6.87 11.80 5.84
N ALA A 521 8.00 12.48 6.04
CA ALA A 521 8.59 12.69 7.36
C ALA A 521 8.91 14.18 7.60
N ASN A 522 9.81 14.48 8.55
CA ASN A 522 10.23 15.86 8.79
C ASN A 522 11.51 16.16 7.99
N PRO A 523 11.50 17.12 7.04
CA PRO A 523 12.69 17.52 6.29
C PRO A 523 13.89 17.92 7.17
N GLU A 524 13.67 18.34 8.41
CA GLU A 524 14.74 18.65 9.37
C GLU A 524 15.58 17.42 9.78
N GLN A 525 15.12 16.19 9.47
CA GLN A 525 15.89 14.96 9.67
C GLN A 525 17.00 14.79 8.63
N LEU A 526 16.93 15.53 7.52
CA LEU A 526 17.96 15.49 6.49
C LEU A 526 19.20 16.22 7.02
N ASP A 527 20.22 15.45 7.31
CA ASP A 527 21.53 15.89 7.70
C ASP A 527 22.60 15.42 6.70
N GLU A 528 23.84 15.81 6.92
CA GLU A 528 24.96 15.41 6.06
C GLU A 528 25.32 13.94 6.31
N VAL A 529 25.34 13.14 5.25
CA VAL A 529 25.68 11.71 5.28
C VAL A 529 27.10 11.53 4.76
N ASP A 530 27.98 11.02 5.59
CA ASP A 530 29.35 10.64 5.20
C ASP A 530 29.33 9.28 4.49
N LEU A 531 29.26 9.30 3.16
CA LEU A 531 29.20 8.07 2.33
C LEU A 531 30.52 7.30 2.37
N ASP A 532 31.67 7.95 2.54
CA ASP A 532 32.96 7.30 2.55
C ASP A 532 33.14 6.40 3.79
N ASN A 533 32.48 6.74 4.89
CA ASN A 533 32.53 5.99 6.13
C ASN A 533 31.22 5.24 6.44
N LEU A 534 30.26 5.22 5.51
CA LEU A 534 28.96 4.56 5.72
C LEU A 534 29.15 3.03 5.78
N PRO A 535 28.83 2.37 6.92
CA PRO A 535 29.00 0.94 7.06
C PRO A 535 28.23 0.16 5.97
N GLY A 536 28.81 -0.91 5.42
CA GLY A 536 28.13 -1.80 4.48
C GLY A 536 27.78 -1.19 3.13
N TYR A 537 28.07 0.07 2.91
CA TYR A 537 27.91 0.71 1.61
C TYR A 537 29.13 0.45 0.73
N SER A 538 28.86 0.08 -0.51
CA SER A 538 29.86 0.02 -1.60
C SER A 538 29.18 0.53 -2.86
N PRO A 539 29.79 1.48 -3.60
CA PRO A 539 29.21 1.98 -4.85
C PRO A 539 28.96 0.88 -5.87
N ILE A 540 27.90 1.03 -6.65
CA ILE A 540 27.55 0.10 -7.73
C ILE A 540 28.50 0.33 -8.92
N VAL A 541 29.21 -0.70 -9.33
CA VAL A 541 30.19 -0.66 -10.43
C VAL A 541 29.58 -1.14 -11.74
#